data_a7d0165beb72c98d434f5a87a8fae768
#
_entry.id   a7d0165beb72c98d434f5a87a8fae768
#
_cell.length_a   1.000
_cell.length_b   1.000
_cell.length_c   1.000
_cell.angle_alpha   90.00
_cell.angle_beta   90.00
_cell.angle_gamma   90.00
#
_symmetry.space_group_name_H-M   'P 1'
#
loop_
_entity.id
_entity.type
_entity.pdbx_description
1 polymer ?
#
loop_
_entity_poly.entity_id
_entity_poly.type
_entity_poly.pdbx_seq_one_letter_code
_entity_poly.pdbx_strand_id
1 'polypeptide(L)'
;MPPSSETIPNPADALPYAIIVMGVSGSGKSTLGAELARRLRCEFLEGDAFHSADSVAKMRSGQPLDDLDRWPWLDRIAAGLHDAARMDGTAVAACSALKRAYRDRLADAVAMPLLFVFLDTKDSGELARRLVHRADHYMPASLLASQLDTLEALGPDERAVTLDAEEAPDRLCAEALAWIGREMSGPAETAEDARRRS
;
A
#
# COMPACT_ATOMS: atom_id res chain seq x y z
N MET A 1 -34.78 33.45 7.44
CA MET A 1 -33.99 32.67 6.51
C MET A 1 -33.58 31.38 7.22
N PRO A 2 -33.97 30.19 6.73
CA PRO A 2 -33.47 28.94 7.32
C PRO A 2 -31.99 28.76 6.97
N PRO A 3 -31.19 28.14 7.84
CA PRO A 3 -29.79 27.86 7.53
C PRO A 3 -29.68 26.88 6.37
N SER A 4 -28.78 27.17 5.45
CA SER A 4 -28.44 26.29 4.33
C SER A 4 -28.01 24.93 4.86
N SER A 5 -28.71 23.88 4.48
CA SER A 5 -28.32 22.49 4.77
C SER A 5 -27.01 22.22 4.05
N GLU A 6 -25.90 22.16 4.80
CA GLU A 6 -24.67 21.55 4.30
C GLU A 6 -24.98 20.12 3.92
N THR A 7 -25.00 19.86 2.63
CA THR A 7 -25.13 18.51 2.09
C THR A 7 -23.84 17.78 2.40
N ILE A 8 -23.86 16.89 3.39
CA ILE A 8 -22.78 15.94 3.63
C ILE A 8 -22.66 15.10 2.35
N PRO A 9 -21.50 15.07 1.66
CA PRO A 9 -21.37 14.27 0.44
C PRO A 9 -21.64 12.81 0.79
N ASN A 10 -22.51 12.20 -0.02
CA ASN A 10 -22.83 10.79 0.12
C ASN A 10 -21.54 9.97 -0.12
N PRO A 11 -21.18 9.02 0.75
CA PRO A 11 -20.01 8.14 0.53
C PRO A 11 -20.04 7.40 -0.82
N ALA A 12 -21.21 7.27 -1.45
CA ALA A 12 -21.38 6.69 -2.79
C ALA A 12 -20.90 7.60 -3.95
N ASP A 13 -20.61 8.88 -3.69
CA ASP A 13 -20.15 9.84 -4.71
C ASP A 13 -18.62 9.98 -4.75
N ALA A 14 -17.89 9.36 -3.81
CA ALA A 14 -16.45 9.34 -3.82
C ALA A 14 -15.92 8.39 -4.90
N LEU A 15 -15.00 8.85 -5.74
CA LEU A 15 -14.33 7.99 -6.71
C LEU A 15 -13.62 6.85 -6.00
N PRO A 16 -13.71 5.60 -6.53
CA PRO A 16 -12.99 4.48 -5.96
C PRO A 16 -11.48 4.72 -5.99
N TYR A 17 -10.76 4.22 -4.98
CA TYR A 17 -9.32 4.33 -4.86
C TYR A 17 -8.72 3.07 -4.26
N ALA A 18 -7.42 2.87 -4.44
CA ALA A 18 -6.71 1.72 -3.90
C ALA A 18 -5.53 2.15 -3.02
N ILE A 19 -5.14 1.28 -2.11
CA ILE A 19 -4.03 1.50 -1.17
C ILE A 19 -3.08 0.32 -1.25
N ILE A 20 -1.77 0.59 -1.37
CA ILE A 20 -0.72 -0.42 -1.22
C ILE A 20 0.10 -0.09 0.02
N VAL A 21 0.12 -1.01 0.97
CA VAL A 21 1.08 -1.01 2.08
C VAL A 21 2.34 -1.69 1.57
N MET A 22 3.45 -0.93 1.48
CA MET A 22 4.69 -1.40 0.87
C MET A 22 5.88 -1.39 1.84
N GLY A 23 6.96 -2.03 1.43
CA GLY A 23 8.20 -2.15 2.20
C GLY A 23 8.80 -3.55 2.10
N VAL A 24 9.96 -3.74 2.73
CA VAL A 24 10.69 -5.01 2.72
C VAL A 24 9.98 -6.09 3.52
N SER A 25 10.40 -7.34 3.36
CA SER A 25 9.87 -8.47 4.13
C SER A 25 10.12 -8.26 5.63
N GLY A 26 9.12 -8.56 6.47
CA GLY A 26 9.23 -8.35 7.93
C GLY A 26 8.84 -6.95 8.42
N SER A 27 8.59 -5.97 7.53
CA SER A 27 8.24 -4.59 7.95
C SER A 27 6.83 -4.44 8.55
N GLY A 28 5.96 -5.46 8.48
CA GLY A 28 4.61 -5.39 9.05
C GLY A 28 3.49 -5.06 8.05
N LYS A 29 3.77 -5.09 6.74
CA LYS A 29 2.79 -4.77 5.68
C LYS A 29 1.44 -5.44 5.82
N SER A 30 1.44 -6.77 5.99
CA SER A 30 0.20 -7.56 6.10
C SER A 30 -0.60 -7.18 7.34
N THR A 31 0.08 -6.93 8.46
CA THR A 31 -0.56 -6.52 9.71
C THR A 31 -1.23 -5.15 9.57
N LEU A 32 -0.50 -4.16 9.06
CA LEU A 32 -1.04 -2.82 8.86
C LEU A 32 -2.11 -2.82 7.77
N GLY A 33 -1.88 -3.54 6.66
CA GLY A 33 -2.83 -3.62 5.55
C GLY A 33 -4.17 -4.23 5.96
N ALA A 34 -4.15 -5.33 6.71
CA ALA A 34 -5.36 -5.94 7.23
C ALA A 34 -6.11 -5.03 8.21
N GLU A 35 -5.39 -4.31 9.09
CA GLU A 35 -6.03 -3.37 10.03
C GLU A 35 -6.61 -2.14 9.30
N LEU A 36 -5.93 -1.61 8.29
CA LEU A 36 -6.46 -0.53 7.45
C LEU A 36 -7.74 -0.97 6.72
N ALA A 37 -7.72 -2.14 6.09
CA ALA A 37 -8.89 -2.67 5.39
C ALA A 37 -10.08 -2.87 6.33
N ARG A 38 -9.83 -3.41 7.54
CA ARG A 38 -10.85 -3.54 8.58
C ARG A 38 -11.47 -2.20 8.98
N ARG A 39 -10.64 -1.15 9.16
CA ARG A 39 -11.10 0.20 9.52
C ARG A 39 -11.85 0.89 8.39
N LEU A 40 -11.39 0.69 7.16
CA LEU A 40 -12.02 1.23 5.95
C LEU A 40 -13.22 0.39 5.48
N ARG A 41 -13.44 -0.80 6.08
CA ARG A 41 -14.51 -1.76 5.73
C ARG A 41 -14.45 -2.19 4.28
N CYS A 42 -13.25 -2.54 3.82
CA CYS A 42 -13.00 -2.97 2.45
C CYS A 42 -12.18 -4.26 2.43
N GLU A 43 -11.98 -4.81 1.24
CA GLU A 43 -11.20 -6.03 1.04
C GLU A 43 -9.71 -5.78 1.27
N PHE A 44 -9.05 -6.77 1.90
CA PHE A 44 -7.60 -6.87 2.04
C PHE A 44 -7.04 -7.97 1.15
N LEU A 45 -6.04 -7.63 0.34
CA LEU A 45 -5.35 -8.53 -0.57
C LEU A 45 -3.90 -8.76 -0.09
N GLU A 46 -3.59 -10.01 0.24
CA GLU A 46 -2.21 -10.40 0.54
C GLU A 46 -1.43 -10.61 -0.77
N GLY A 47 -0.54 -9.66 -1.10
CA GLY A 47 0.19 -9.67 -2.37
C GLY A 47 1.01 -10.93 -2.61
N ASP A 48 1.51 -11.55 -1.55
CA ASP A 48 2.27 -12.79 -1.64
C ASP A 48 1.42 -13.97 -2.17
N ALA A 49 0.10 -13.95 -1.98
CA ALA A 49 -0.82 -14.96 -2.50
C ALA A 49 -0.96 -14.93 -4.03
N PHE A 50 -0.55 -13.85 -4.67
CA PHE A 50 -0.62 -13.68 -6.13
C PHE A 50 0.63 -14.19 -6.87
N HIS A 51 1.65 -14.69 -6.18
CA HIS A 51 2.80 -15.31 -6.82
C HIS A 51 2.43 -16.62 -7.53
N SER A 52 3.07 -16.87 -8.68
CA SER A 52 2.96 -18.16 -9.34
C SER A 52 3.64 -19.26 -8.51
N ALA A 53 3.26 -20.53 -8.76
CA ALA A 53 3.91 -21.66 -8.12
C ALA A 53 5.43 -21.68 -8.37
N ASP A 54 5.86 -21.33 -9.59
CA ASP A 54 7.27 -21.26 -9.97
C ASP A 54 8.01 -20.15 -9.21
N SER A 55 7.41 -18.97 -9.07
CA SER A 55 7.97 -17.87 -8.27
C SER A 55 8.11 -18.26 -6.80
N VAL A 56 7.11 -18.93 -6.24
CA VAL A 56 7.17 -19.46 -4.86
C VAL A 56 8.28 -20.50 -4.72
N ALA A 57 8.43 -21.43 -5.67
CA ALA A 57 9.49 -22.43 -5.65
C ALA A 57 10.88 -21.78 -5.73
N LYS A 58 11.05 -20.77 -6.61
CA LYS A 58 12.27 -19.98 -6.76
C LYS A 58 12.66 -19.28 -5.44
N MET A 59 11.71 -18.60 -4.79
CA MET A 59 11.95 -17.95 -3.49
C MET A 59 12.27 -18.93 -2.37
N ARG A 60 11.57 -20.08 -2.31
CA ARG A 60 11.85 -21.15 -1.32
C ARG A 60 13.25 -21.73 -1.46
N SER A 61 13.80 -21.78 -2.67
CA SER A 61 15.19 -22.19 -2.91
C SER A 61 16.23 -21.10 -2.58
N GLY A 62 15.80 -19.95 -2.06
CA GLY A 62 16.68 -18.84 -1.71
C GLY A 62 17.09 -17.97 -2.90
N GLN A 63 16.45 -18.12 -4.05
CA GLN A 63 16.73 -17.33 -5.24
C GLN A 63 15.81 -16.12 -5.30
N PRO A 64 16.36 -14.89 -5.50
CA PRO A 64 15.54 -13.70 -5.68
C PRO A 64 14.77 -13.76 -7.01
N LEU A 65 13.58 -13.17 -7.01
CA LEU A 65 12.81 -12.95 -8.24
C LEU A 65 13.44 -11.79 -9.03
N ASP A 66 13.53 -11.96 -10.33
CA ASP A 66 13.88 -10.88 -11.26
C ASP A 66 12.63 -10.09 -11.71
N ASP A 67 12.84 -9.10 -12.58
CA ASP A 67 11.77 -8.24 -13.06
C ASP A 67 10.75 -9.02 -13.93
N LEU A 68 11.21 -10.03 -14.69
CA LEU A 68 10.32 -10.87 -15.52
C LEU A 68 9.39 -11.74 -14.67
N ASP A 69 9.88 -12.23 -13.53
CA ASP A 69 9.04 -12.95 -12.56
C ASP A 69 7.99 -12.03 -11.94
N ARG A 70 8.33 -10.74 -11.74
CA ARG A 70 7.51 -9.79 -10.98
C ARG A 70 6.41 -9.15 -11.81
N TRP A 71 6.63 -8.88 -13.10
CA TRP A 71 5.62 -8.19 -13.91
C TRP A 71 4.25 -8.88 -13.89
N PRO A 72 4.13 -10.20 -14.16
CA PRO A 72 2.83 -10.86 -14.09
C PRO A 72 2.21 -10.89 -12.69
N TRP A 73 3.04 -10.88 -11.65
CA TRP A 73 2.60 -10.83 -10.27
C TRP A 73 1.99 -9.47 -9.92
N LEU A 74 2.66 -8.37 -10.30
CA LEU A 74 2.15 -7.00 -10.12
C LEU A 74 0.83 -6.80 -10.87
N ASP A 75 0.72 -7.32 -12.10
CA ASP A 75 -0.53 -7.24 -12.88
C ASP A 75 -1.69 -7.95 -12.19
N ARG A 76 -1.45 -9.12 -11.59
CA ARG A 76 -2.49 -9.83 -10.81
C ARG A 76 -2.92 -9.06 -9.56
N ILE A 77 -1.98 -8.46 -8.84
CA ILE A 77 -2.30 -7.60 -7.69
C ILE A 77 -3.14 -6.40 -8.14
N ALA A 78 -2.71 -5.72 -9.21
CA ALA A 78 -3.42 -4.56 -9.74
C ALA A 78 -4.84 -4.90 -10.18
N ALA A 79 -5.05 -6.01 -10.87
CA ALA A 79 -6.38 -6.48 -11.26
C ALA A 79 -7.26 -6.76 -10.03
N GLY A 80 -6.74 -7.48 -9.03
CA GLY A 80 -7.48 -7.73 -7.79
C GLY A 80 -7.84 -6.46 -7.03
N LEU A 81 -6.91 -5.49 -6.93
CA LEU A 81 -7.18 -4.18 -6.32
C LEU A 81 -8.24 -3.41 -7.08
N HIS A 82 -8.16 -3.39 -8.43
CA HIS A 82 -9.14 -2.74 -9.28
C HIS A 82 -10.56 -3.28 -9.02
N ASP A 83 -10.70 -4.61 -9.06
CA ASP A 83 -11.99 -5.27 -8.91
C ASP A 83 -12.58 -5.04 -7.51
N ALA A 84 -11.77 -5.23 -6.46
CA ALA A 84 -12.19 -5.02 -5.09
C ALA A 84 -12.58 -3.56 -4.80
N ALA A 85 -11.77 -2.59 -5.26
CA ALA A 85 -12.06 -1.18 -5.05
C ALA A 85 -13.31 -0.71 -5.82
N ARG A 86 -13.60 -1.30 -6.97
CA ARG A 86 -14.85 -1.02 -7.69
C ARG A 86 -16.08 -1.53 -6.97
N MET A 87 -15.94 -2.60 -6.21
CA MET A 87 -17.07 -3.18 -5.44
C MET A 87 -17.30 -2.43 -4.13
N ASP A 88 -16.24 -2.13 -3.40
CA ASP A 88 -16.30 -1.61 -2.02
C ASP A 88 -15.99 -0.11 -1.91
N GLY A 89 -15.67 0.57 -3.04
CA GLY A 89 -15.24 1.96 -3.06
C GLY A 89 -13.75 2.13 -2.72
N THR A 90 -13.13 1.18 -2.03
CA THR A 90 -11.69 1.12 -1.76
C THR A 90 -11.22 -0.31 -1.55
N ALA A 91 -9.91 -0.55 -1.73
CA ALA A 91 -9.27 -1.82 -1.41
C ALA A 91 -7.84 -1.59 -0.91
N VAL A 92 -7.32 -2.52 -0.11
CA VAL A 92 -5.96 -2.46 0.44
C VAL A 92 -5.20 -3.70 0.04
N ALA A 93 -3.96 -3.55 -0.44
CA ALA A 93 -3.05 -4.68 -0.65
C ALA A 93 -1.74 -4.52 0.12
N ALA A 94 -1.18 -5.64 0.57
CA ALA A 94 0.22 -5.71 0.98
C ALA A 94 1.07 -6.14 -0.21
N CYS A 95 2.05 -5.32 -0.61
CA CYS A 95 2.95 -5.60 -1.73
C CYS A 95 4.32 -4.99 -1.46
N SER A 96 5.42 -5.68 -1.76
CA SER A 96 6.75 -5.09 -1.56
C SER A 96 6.99 -3.81 -2.35
N ALA A 97 6.61 -3.75 -3.63
CA ALA A 97 6.63 -2.57 -4.52
C ALA A 97 7.94 -1.74 -4.47
N LEU A 98 9.10 -2.43 -4.37
CA LEU A 98 10.38 -1.83 -3.98
C LEU A 98 10.97 -0.88 -5.01
N LYS A 99 10.81 -1.15 -6.32
CA LYS A 99 11.30 -0.27 -7.38
C LYS A 99 10.24 0.74 -7.81
N ARG A 100 10.69 1.92 -8.25
CA ARG A 100 9.83 2.91 -8.87
C ARG A 100 9.02 2.31 -10.03
N ALA A 101 9.69 1.57 -10.91
CA ALA A 101 9.03 0.94 -12.06
C ALA A 101 7.91 -0.04 -11.67
N TYR A 102 8.00 -0.69 -10.49
CA TYR A 102 6.92 -1.54 -10.00
C TYR A 102 5.72 -0.72 -9.53
N ARG A 103 5.98 0.41 -8.86
CA ARG A 103 4.94 1.33 -8.40
C ARG A 103 4.22 2.01 -9.55
N ASP A 104 4.98 2.45 -10.56
CA ASP A 104 4.41 3.01 -11.80
C ASP A 104 3.50 2.00 -12.51
N ARG A 105 3.97 0.74 -12.66
CA ARG A 105 3.15 -0.32 -13.27
C ARG A 105 1.87 -0.60 -12.50
N LEU A 106 1.94 -0.64 -11.16
CA LEU A 106 0.76 -0.81 -10.32
C LEU A 106 -0.21 0.35 -10.51
N ALA A 107 0.27 1.59 -10.51
CA ALA A 107 -0.56 2.78 -10.68
C ALA A 107 -1.27 2.78 -12.06
N ASP A 108 -0.53 2.46 -13.11
CA ASP A 108 -1.08 2.37 -14.47
C ASP A 108 -2.13 1.26 -14.61
N ALA A 109 -1.83 0.08 -14.04
CA ALA A 109 -2.71 -1.09 -14.18
C ALA A 109 -3.94 -1.05 -13.28
N VAL A 110 -3.86 -0.44 -12.09
CA VAL A 110 -5.02 -0.22 -11.20
C VAL A 110 -6.02 0.76 -11.83
N ALA A 111 -5.56 1.71 -12.65
CA ALA A 111 -6.36 2.67 -13.40
C ALA A 111 -7.37 3.46 -12.54
N MET A 112 -7.00 3.77 -11.31
CA MET A 112 -7.70 4.65 -10.37
C MET A 112 -6.69 5.27 -9.41
N PRO A 113 -7.06 6.27 -8.57
CA PRO A 113 -6.14 6.82 -7.58
C PRO A 113 -5.52 5.71 -6.72
N LEU A 114 -4.18 5.62 -6.74
CA LEU A 114 -3.42 4.64 -5.97
C LEU A 114 -2.54 5.36 -4.95
N LEU A 115 -2.68 4.97 -3.69
CA LEU A 115 -1.96 5.51 -2.55
C LEU A 115 -0.95 4.49 -2.03
N PHE A 116 0.27 4.93 -1.71
CA PHE A 116 1.30 4.07 -1.14
C PHE A 116 1.57 4.42 0.32
N VAL A 117 1.49 3.44 1.20
CA VAL A 117 1.90 3.55 2.60
C VAL A 117 3.18 2.75 2.76
N PHE A 118 4.30 3.44 2.80
CA PHE A 118 5.62 2.82 2.93
C PHE A 118 6.00 2.64 4.40
N LEU A 119 6.24 1.39 4.79
CA LEU A 119 6.80 1.03 6.09
C LEU A 119 8.32 1.01 5.99
N ASP A 120 8.95 2.10 6.38
CA ASP A 120 10.40 2.24 6.46
C ASP A 120 10.91 1.61 7.76
N THR A 121 11.98 0.83 7.67
CA THR A 121 12.61 0.18 8.82
C THR A 121 14.09 0.49 8.79
N LYS A 122 14.58 1.14 9.82
CA LYS A 122 15.98 1.53 9.96
C LYS A 122 16.87 0.41 10.53
N ASP A 123 16.26 -0.52 11.30
CA ASP A 123 16.97 -1.64 11.92
C ASP A 123 16.79 -2.95 11.12
N SER A 124 17.77 -3.23 10.24
CA SER A 124 17.83 -4.49 9.50
C SER A 124 17.99 -5.72 10.40
N GLY A 125 18.55 -5.56 11.61
CA GLY A 125 18.69 -6.65 12.59
C GLY A 125 17.34 -7.03 13.19
N GLU A 126 16.45 -6.06 13.45
CA GLU A 126 15.09 -6.33 13.90
C GLU A 126 14.27 -7.02 12.80
N LEU A 127 14.39 -6.57 11.55
CA LEU A 127 13.76 -7.25 10.40
C LEU A 127 14.17 -8.73 10.32
N ALA A 128 15.47 -9.00 10.40
CA ALA A 128 15.99 -10.37 10.37
C ALA A 128 15.41 -11.21 11.52
N ARG A 129 15.34 -10.68 12.74
CA ARG A 129 14.72 -11.35 13.90
C ARG A 129 13.23 -11.66 13.67
N ARG A 130 12.46 -10.69 13.15
CA ARG A 130 11.02 -10.88 12.84
C ARG A 130 10.82 -11.97 11.77
N LEU A 131 11.69 -12.04 10.78
CA LEU A 131 11.62 -13.08 9.74
C LEU A 131 11.89 -14.49 10.26
N VAL A 132 12.87 -14.65 11.16
CA VAL A 132 13.20 -15.97 11.76
C VAL A 132 12.03 -16.53 12.59
N HIS A 133 11.24 -15.67 13.24
CA HIS A 133 10.12 -16.09 14.08
C HIS A 133 8.80 -16.35 13.31
N ARG A 134 8.74 -16.10 12.00
CA ARG A 134 7.58 -16.39 11.15
C ARG A 134 7.61 -17.84 10.64
N ALA A 135 6.91 -18.74 11.31
CA ALA A 135 6.91 -20.19 11.01
C ALA A 135 6.35 -20.55 9.61
N ASP A 136 5.51 -19.71 9.01
CA ASP A 136 4.79 -20.00 7.75
C ASP A 136 5.25 -19.17 6.54
N HIS A 137 6.36 -18.42 6.67
CA HIS A 137 6.82 -17.58 5.57
C HIS A 137 7.82 -18.30 4.68
N TYR A 138 7.47 -18.47 3.39
CA TYR A 138 8.32 -19.16 2.41
C TYR A 138 9.55 -18.34 1.97
N MET A 139 9.72 -17.10 2.45
CA MET A 139 10.85 -16.24 2.09
C MET A 139 11.97 -16.34 3.12
N PRO A 140 13.13 -16.94 2.76
CA PRO A 140 14.29 -16.99 3.64
C PRO A 140 14.82 -15.59 4.01
N ALA A 141 15.38 -15.46 5.21
CA ALA A 141 16.04 -14.22 5.65
C ALA A 141 17.17 -13.76 4.70
N SER A 142 17.79 -14.70 3.96
CA SER A 142 18.81 -14.41 2.95
C SER A 142 18.34 -13.49 1.81
N LEU A 143 17.03 -13.44 1.55
CA LEU A 143 16.47 -12.55 0.52
C LEU A 143 16.22 -11.12 1.02
N LEU A 144 16.34 -10.84 2.33
CA LEU A 144 16.17 -9.51 2.88
C LEU A 144 17.22 -8.53 2.35
N ALA A 145 18.49 -8.93 2.30
CA ALA A 145 19.56 -8.08 1.77
C ALA A 145 19.26 -7.68 0.31
N SER A 146 18.86 -8.62 -0.52
CA SER A 146 18.47 -8.35 -1.90
C SER A 146 17.27 -7.40 -2.01
N GLN A 147 16.33 -7.43 -1.07
CA GLN A 147 15.20 -6.50 -1.04
C GLN A 147 15.64 -5.09 -0.65
N LEU A 148 16.52 -4.97 0.34
CA LEU A 148 17.08 -3.67 0.74
C LEU A 148 17.90 -3.04 -0.38
N ASP A 149 18.70 -3.84 -1.12
CA ASP A 149 19.47 -3.38 -2.28
C ASP A 149 18.56 -2.96 -3.45
N THR A 150 17.34 -3.51 -3.52
CA THR A 150 16.37 -3.24 -4.59
C THR A 150 15.48 -2.04 -4.27
N LEU A 151 15.39 -1.65 -2.99
CA LEU A 151 14.49 -0.58 -2.55
C LEU A 151 14.93 0.77 -3.09
N GLU A 152 14.07 1.36 -3.89
CA GLU A 152 14.21 2.72 -4.42
C GLU A 152 13.37 3.70 -3.61
N ALA A 153 13.97 4.84 -3.25
CA ALA A 153 13.29 5.92 -2.53
C ALA A 153 12.01 6.37 -3.26
N LEU A 154 11.03 6.81 -2.47
CA LEU A 154 9.81 7.42 -3.01
C LEU A 154 10.12 8.76 -3.66
N GLY A 155 9.55 9.01 -4.83
CA GLY A 155 9.62 10.28 -5.53
C GLY A 155 8.60 11.29 -4.98
N PRO A 156 8.86 12.61 -5.13
CA PRO A 156 7.94 13.65 -4.67
C PRO A 156 6.62 13.71 -5.45
N ASP A 157 6.56 13.05 -6.59
CA ASP A 157 5.40 12.93 -7.46
C ASP A 157 4.54 11.68 -7.17
N GLU A 158 5.00 10.81 -6.28
CA GLU A 158 4.26 9.64 -5.85
C GLU A 158 3.31 10.00 -4.70
N ARG A 159 2.06 9.60 -4.82
CA ARG A 159 1.07 9.75 -3.73
C ARG A 159 1.39 8.75 -2.62
N ALA A 160 2.33 9.11 -1.77
CA ALA A 160 2.90 8.20 -0.79
C ALA A 160 3.16 8.86 0.56
N VAL A 161 3.04 8.07 1.63
CA VAL A 161 3.50 8.42 2.98
C VAL A 161 4.52 7.40 3.46
N THR A 162 5.56 7.87 4.13
CA THR A 162 6.54 7.02 4.82
C THR A 162 6.25 7.02 6.30
N LEU A 163 6.09 5.83 6.87
CA LEU A 163 5.86 5.61 8.30
C LEU A 163 7.01 4.78 8.88
N ASP A 164 7.39 5.08 10.11
CA ASP A 164 8.42 4.33 10.83
C ASP A 164 7.85 2.99 11.30
N ALA A 165 8.29 1.89 10.70
CA ALA A 165 7.80 0.53 11.01
C ALA A 165 8.12 0.05 12.45
N GLU A 166 8.87 0.82 13.22
CA GLU A 166 9.17 0.54 14.63
C GLU A 166 8.10 1.10 15.58
N GLU A 167 7.23 1.96 15.08
CA GLU A 167 6.11 2.49 15.85
C GLU A 167 5.04 1.43 16.17
N ALA A 168 4.26 1.70 17.22
CA ALA A 168 3.18 0.82 17.62
C ALA A 168 2.12 0.66 16.50
N PRO A 169 1.58 -0.55 16.25
CA PRO A 169 0.64 -0.81 15.16
C PRO A 169 -0.58 0.13 15.13
N ASP A 170 -1.14 0.46 16.29
CA ASP A 170 -2.29 1.37 16.38
C ASP A 170 -1.95 2.79 15.93
N ARG A 171 -0.72 3.24 16.23
CA ARG A 171 -0.23 4.55 15.81
C ARG A 171 0.01 4.58 14.30
N LEU A 172 0.68 3.56 13.75
CA LEU A 172 0.85 3.41 12.31
C LEU A 172 -0.49 3.46 11.57
N CYS A 173 -1.48 2.73 12.07
CA CYS A 173 -2.80 2.72 11.47
C CYS A 173 -3.48 4.10 11.54
N ALA A 174 -3.40 4.80 12.67
CA ALA A 174 -3.98 6.12 12.84
C ALA A 174 -3.31 7.16 11.91
N GLU A 175 -1.99 7.15 11.79
CA GLU A 175 -1.23 8.05 10.91
C GLU A 175 -1.54 7.80 9.44
N ALA A 176 -1.59 6.52 9.03
CA ALA A 176 -1.97 6.13 7.67
C ALA A 176 -3.38 6.62 7.32
N LEU A 177 -4.38 6.35 8.19
CA LEU A 177 -5.77 6.79 7.97
C LEU A 177 -5.90 8.30 7.90
N ALA A 178 -5.22 9.04 8.77
CA ALA A 178 -5.21 10.49 8.74
C ALA A 178 -4.63 11.05 7.44
N TRP A 179 -3.55 10.43 6.93
CA TRP A 179 -2.97 10.83 5.65
C TRP A 179 -3.89 10.48 4.47
N ILE A 180 -4.41 9.25 4.41
CA ILE A 180 -5.36 8.80 3.38
C ILE A 180 -6.57 9.73 3.31
N GLY A 181 -7.13 10.11 4.47
CA GLY A 181 -8.26 11.03 4.54
C GLY A 181 -7.96 12.39 3.91
N ARG A 182 -6.76 12.95 4.15
CA ARG A 182 -6.33 14.22 3.53
C ARG A 182 -6.17 14.09 2.01
N GLU A 183 -5.54 13.00 1.55
CA GLU A 183 -5.32 12.75 0.13
C GLU A 183 -6.62 12.58 -0.66
N MET A 184 -7.62 11.97 -0.05
CA MET A 184 -8.89 11.70 -0.70
C MET A 184 -9.90 12.86 -0.60
N SER A 185 -9.73 13.76 0.39
CA SER A 185 -10.56 14.96 0.51
C SER A 185 -10.19 16.07 -0.49
N GLY A 186 -9.07 15.95 -1.19
CA GLY A 186 -8.53 17.01 -2.05
C GLY A 186 -7.96 18.19 -1.25
N PRO A 187 -7.32 19.17 -1.89
CA PRO A 187 -6.93 20.40 -1.20
C PRO A 187 -8.20 21.08 -0.70
N ALA A 188 -8.28 21.32 0.62
CA ALA A 188 -9.35 22.14 1.19
C ALA A 188 -9.38 23.46 0.40
N GLU A 189 -10.51 23.76 -0.24
CA GLU A 189 -10.73 25.03 -0.93
C GLU A 189 -10.43 26.14 0.09
N THR A 190 -9.31 26.83 -0.08
CA THR A 190 -8.94 27.88 0.86
C THR A 190 -9.99 28.97 0.75
N ALA A 191 -10.41 29.53 1.88
CA ALA A 191 -11.43 30.60 1.95
C ALA A 191 -11.09 31.82 1.04
N GLU A 192 -9.90 31.82 0.47
CA GLU A 192 -9.38 32.83 -0.46
C GLU A 192 -9.82 32.55 -1.92
N ASP A 193 -9.95 31.28 -2.33
CA ASP A 193 -10.46 30.92 -3.66
C ASP A 193 -11.98 31.11 -3.77
N ALA A 194 -12.72 30.88 -2.69
CA ALA A 194 -14.16 31.16 -2.64
C ALA A 194 -14.46 32.67 -2.80
N ARG A 195 -13.56 33.55 -2.32
CA ARG A 195 -13.70 35.02 -2.45
C ARG A 195 -13.36 35.56 -3.85
N ARG A 196 -12.65 34.80 -4.68
CA ARG A 196 -12.34 35.22 -6.07
C ARG A 196 -13.43 34.90 -7.08
N ARG A 197 -14.43 34.10 -6.70
CA ARG A 197 -15.57 33.71 -7.57
C ARG A 197 -16.88 34.46 -7.23
N SER A 198 -16.87 35.35 -6.23
CA SER A 198 -17.97 36.28 -5.89
C SER A 198 -17.68 37.67 -6.41
#